data_78d9912c9cd3227eac9d336f04553f51
#
_entry.id   78d9912c9cd3227eac9d336f04553f51
#
_cell.length_a   1.000
_cell.length_b   1.000
_cell.length_c   1.000
_cell.angle_alpha   90.00
_cell.angle_beta   90.00
_cell.angle_gamma   90.00
#
_symmetry.space_group_name_H-M   'P 1'
#
loop_
_entity.id
_entity.type
_entity.pdbx_description
1 polymer ?
#
loop_
_entity_poly.entity_id
_entity_poly.type
_entity_poly.pdbx_seq_one_letter_code
_entity_poly.pdbx_strand_id
1 'polypeptide(L)'
;MFTRYRGKEIIMKALVYHGPGFKALEERPKPVIQVPDDAIVKITKTTICGTDLHILKGDVPTCQPGRILGHEGIGIVDEIGPACTAFRPGDRVLISCISACGKCEYCRRAMYSHCRNGGWILGNTIDGTQAEYVRIPHADTSLYHLPEGVDEDALVMLSDILPTGFECGVLNGKIENPGCTVAIVGAGPIGLATLLTAKFFSPSQIIMIDLDENRLEVARHFGATDTIDSRKEDPVARVMALTGGVGVDTVVEAVGVPASFELCEAIVAPGGTIANVGVHGRKVDLHLERLWSQNIAITTRLVDTATTGILLKAVASKKLDPSSLITHRFTLDRILDAYDTFGRAAETKALKVLVAA
;
A
#
# COMPACT_ATOMS: atom_id res chain seq x y z
N MET A 1 -46.15 14.71 5.18
CA MET A 1 -46.57 13.34 4.81
C MET A 1 -45.49 12.85 3.81
N PHE A 2 -44.40 12.24 4.29
CA PHE A 2 -43.31 11.75 3.46
C PHE A 2 -43.62 10.33 3.03
N THR A 3 -43.96 10.17 1.78
CA THR A 3 -44.16 8.85 1.14
C THR A 3 -42.80 8.16 1.06
N ARG A 4 -42.51 7.18 1.92
CA ARG A 4 -41.40 6.26 1.77
C ARG A 4 -41.68 5.37 0.54
N TYR A 5 -41.02 5.65 -0.59
CA TYR A 5 -40.81 4.66 -1.63
C TYR A 5 -39.90 3.58 -1.01
N ARG A 6 -40.45 2.42 -0.68
CA ARG A 6 -39.68 1.19 -0.46
C ARG A 6 -39.19 0.71 -1.83
N GLY A 7 -38.09 1.29 -2.33
CA GLY A 7 -37.30 0.64 -3.37
C GLY A 7 -36.81 -0.71 -2.83
N LYS A 8 -36.77 -1.75 -3.68
CA LYS A 8 -36.12 -3.01 -3.33
C LYS A 8 -34.69 -2.69 -2.88
N GLU A 9 -34.31 -3.15 -1.70
CA GLU A 9 -32.94 -3.06 -1.20
C GLU A 9 -32.02 -3.75 -2.21
N ILE A 10 -31.04 -3.02 -2.74
CA ILE A 10 -30.08 -3.60 -3.69
C ILE A 10 -29.11 -4.41 -2.86
N ILE A 11 -29.00 -5.69 -3.20
CA ILE A 11 -28.08 -6.64 -2.56
C ILE A 11 -26.82 -6.73 -3.42
N MET A 12 -25.66 -6.78 -2.78
CA MET A 12 -24.33 -6.87 -3.39
C MET A 12 -23.52 -8.00 -2.77
N LYS A 13 -22.57 -8.57 -3.52
CA LYS A 13 -21.57 -9.49 -3.00
C LYS A 13 -20.45 -8.73 -2.30
N ALA A 14 -19.96 -9.27 -1.18
CA ALA A 14 -18.86 -8.69 -0.41
C ALA A 14 -18.09 -9.75 0.36
N LEU A 15 -16.76 -9.56 0.49
CA LEU A 15 -15.94 -10.39 1.37
C LEU A 15 -16.03 -9.87 2.80
N VAL A 16 -16.57 -10.68 3.68
CA VAL A 16 -16.81 -10.32 5.08
C VAL A 16 -15.85 -11.06 6.02
N TYR A 17 -15.23 -10.30 6.91
CA TYR A 17 -14.39 -10.80 8.01
C TYR A 17 -15.25 -11.22 9.19
N HIS A 18 -15.02 -12.43 9.73
CA HIS A 18 -15.76 -12.99 10.87
C HIS A 18 -14.90 -13.24 12.11
N GLY A 19 -13.72 -12.68 12.14
CA GLY A 19 -12.73 -12.91 13.21
C GLY A 19 -11.48 -13.62 12.68
N PRO A 20 -10.45 -13.77 13.53
CA PRO A 20 -9.16 -14.33 13.10
C PRO A 20 -9.31 -15.68 12.39
N GLY A 21 -8.77 -15.76 11.18
CA GLY A 21 -8.83 -16.93 10.31
C GLY A 21 -10.14 -17.11 9.53
N PHE A 22 -11.20 -16.35 9.81
CA PHE A 22 -12.51 -16.56 9.24
C PHE A 22 -12.95 -15.40 8.34
N LYS A 23 -13.27 -15.73 7.09
CA LYS A 23 -13.82 -14.83 6.09
C LYS A 23 -14.80 -15.58 5.19
N ALA A 24 -15.80 -14.90 4.66
CA ALA A 24 -16.77 -15.47 3.71
C ALA A 24 -17.17 -14.45 2.65
N LEU A 25 -17.48 -14.94 1.44
CA LEU A 25 -18.15 -14.13 0.43
C LEU A 25 -19.66 -14.22 0.70
N GLU A 26 -20.29 -13.08 0.93
CA GLU A 26 -21.69 -12.99 1.38
C GLU A 26 -22.48 -11.95 0.59
N GLU A 27 -23.79 -12.07 0.65
CA GLU A 27 -24.71 -11.02 0.22
C GLU A 27 -24.89 -9.99 1.34
N ARG A 28 -24.71 -8.71 1.00
CA ARG A 28 -24.83 -7.56 1.90
C ARG A 28 -25.66 -6.45 1.25
N PRO A 29 -26.34 -5.60 2.01
CA PRO A 29 -27.01 -4.43 1.45
C PRO A 29 -25.98 -3.50 0.78
N LYS A 30 -26.34 -2.96 -0.40
CA LYS A 30 -25.56 -1.86 -1.03
C LYS A 30 -25.48 -0.69 -0.04
N PRO A 31 -24.28 -0.09 0.16
CA PRO A 31 -24.15 1.08 1.04
C PRO A 31 -24.93 2.29 0.51
N VAL A 32 -25.29 3.17 1.42
CA VAL A 32 -26.00 4.42 1.13
C VAL A 32 -25.18 5.63 1.61
N ILE A 33 -25.43 6.81 1.05
CA ILE A 33 -24.89 8.08 1.52
C ILE A 33 -25.31 8.29 2.99
N GLN A 34 -24.36 8.48 3.88
CA GLN A 34 -24.58 8.69 5.31
C GLN A 34 -24.36 10.15 5.72
N VAL A 35 -23.39 10.80 5.10
CA VAL A 35 -23.08 12.22 5.32
C VAL A 35 -22.95 12.95 3.98
N PRO A 36 -23.13 14.30 3.96
CA PRO A 36 -23.24 15.04 2.71
C PRO A 36 -22.01 15.00 1.79
N ASP A 37 -20.84 14.67 2.29
CA ASP A 37 -19.56 14.58 1.53
C ASP A 37 -19.15 13.14 1.19
N ASP A 38 -20.05 12.17 1.34
CA ASP A 38 -19.84 10.78 0.89
C ASP A 38 -20.01 10.63 -0.62
N ALA A 39 -19.35 9.62 -1.17
CA ALA A 39 -19.71 9.01 -2.45
C ALA A 39 -19.95 7.50 -2.30
N ILE A 40 -20.81 6.92 -3.14
CA ILE A 40 -20.89 5.48 -3.36
C ILE A 40 -20.17 5.18 -4.67
N VAL A 41 -19.22 4.27 -4.61
CA VAL A 41 -18.44 3.85 -5.78
C VAL A 41 -18.80 2.40 -6.09
N LYS A 42 -19.18 2.11 -7.34
CA LYS A 42 -19.27 0.77 -7.89
C LYS A 42 -17.86 0.32 -8.21
N ILE A 43 -17.38 -0.71 -7.52
CA ILE A 43 -16.02 -1.23 -7.71
C ILE A 43 -15.94 -1.94 -9.07
N THR A 44 -14.87 -1.68 -9.80
CA THR A 44 -14.50 -2.43 -11.00
C THR A 44 -13.31 -3.35 -10.73
N LYS A 45 -12.36 -2.89 -9.90
CA LYS A 45 -11.19 -3.66 -9.49
C LYS A 45 -10.82 -3.32 -8.06
N THR A 46 -10.42 -4.33 -7.31
CA THR A 46 -9.82 -4.22 -5.98
C THR A 46 -8.61 -5.15 -5.91
N THR A 47 -7.84 -5.09 -4.84
CA THR A 47 -6.69 -5.98 -4.64
C THR A 47 -6.67 -6.54 -3.23
N ILE A 48 -5.78 -7.51 -2.99
CA ILE A 48 -5.47 -8.02 -1.65
C ILE A 48 -4.14 -7.43 -1.21
N CYS A 49 -4.11 -6.88 0.00
CA CYS A 49 -2.93 -6.30 0.64
C CYS A 49 -2.40 -7.21 1.76
N GLY A 50 -1.11 -7.05 2.09
CA GLY A 50 -0.53 -7.69 3.29
C GLY A 50 -1.27 -7.34 4.58
N THR A 51 -1.81 -6.13 4.66
CA THR A 51 -2.64 -5.65 5.77
C THR A 51 -3.92 -6.49 5.96
N ASP A 52 -4.54 -6.97 4.87
CA ASP A 52 -5.71 -7.86 4.97
C ASP A 52 -5.34 -9.19 5.63
N LEU A 53 -4.12 -9.70 5.37
CA LEU A 53 -3.62 -10.90 6.06
C LEU A 53 -3.31 -10.65 7.54
N HIS A 54 -2.86 -9.44 7.92
CA HIS A 54 -2.69 -9.05 9.31
C HIS A 54 -4.04 -8.99 10.04
N ILE A 55 -5.10 -8.45 9.39
CA ILE A 55 -6.46 -8.50 9.93
C ILE A 55 -6.90 -9.94 10.16
N LEU A 56 -6.69 -10.83 9.19
CA LEU A 56 -7.04 -12.24 9.30
C LEU A 56 -6.23 -13.00 10.37
N LYS A 57 -5.04 -12.53 10.73
CA LYS A 57 -4.26 -13.06 11.87
C LYS A 57 -4.72 -12.53 13.23
N GLY A 58 -5.55 -11.47 13.24
CA GLY A 58 -5.99 -10.80 14.47
C GLY A 58 -5.03 -9.71 14.95
N ASP A 59 -4.06 -9.30 14.13
CA ASP A 59 -3.06 -8.27 14.47
C ASP A 59 -3.65 -6.85 14.47
N VAL A 60 -4.89 -6.67 13.95
CA VAL A 60 -5.58 -5.37 13.83
C VAL A 60 -6.88 -5.39 14.64
N PRO A 61 -6.83 -5.13 15.95
CA PRO A 61 -7.98 -5.28 16.85
C PRO A 61 -9.11 -4.25 16.58
N THR A 62 -8.86 -3.21 15.81
CA THR A 62 -9.87 -2.22 15.40
C THR A 62 -10.82 -2.75 14.33
N CYS A 63 -10.40 -3.76 13.54
CA CYS A 63 -11.25 -4.42 12.58
C CYS A 63 -12.15 -5.46 13.28
N GLN A 64 -13.43 -5.17 13.35
CA GLN A 64 -14.39 -6.02 14.05
C GLN A 64 -15.05 -7.05 13.11
N PRO A 65 -15.49 -8.22 13.62
CA PRO A 65 -16.29 -9.18 12.86
C PRO A 65 -17.52 -8.51 12.22
N GLY A 66 -17.87 -8.93 11.00
CA GLY A 66 -18.92 -8.33 10.18
C GLY A 66 -18.41 -7.25 9.20
N ARG A 67 -17.12 -6.91 9.25
CA ARG A 67 -16.48 -5.91 8.38
C ARG A 67 -16.25 -6.47 6.98
N ILE A 68 -16.59 -5.68 5.93
CA ILE A 68 -16.13 -5.92 4.57
C ILE A 68 -14.69 -5.46 4.46
N LEU A 69 -13.79 -6.32 3.99
CA LEU A 69 -12.35 -6.05 3.88
C LEU A 69 -12.01 -5.19 2.65
N GLY A 70 -10.73 -4.81 2.57
CA GLY A 70 -10.13 -4.10 1.43
C GLY A 70 -10.11 -2.58 1.58
N HIS A 71 -9.02 -1.98 1.12
CA HIS A 71 -8.77 -0.53 1.14
C HIS A 71 -8.15 -0.02 -0.16
N GLU A 72 -7.95 -0.89 -1.14
CA GLU A 72 -7.42 -0.55 -2.46
C GLU A 72 -8.51 -0.80 -3.51
N GLY A 73 -8.72 0.13 -4.43
CA GLY A 73 -9.70 -0.07 -5.49
C GLY A 73 -9.82 1.06 -6.48
N ILE A 74 -10.41 0.73 -7.60
CA ILE A 74 -10.89 1.66 -8.62
C ILE A 74 -12.32 1.31 -8.96
N GLY A 75 -13.06 2.29 -9.44
CA GLY A 75 -14.45 2.07 -9.80
C GLY A 75 -15.08 3.26 -10.49
N ILE A 76 -16.41 3.22 -10.53
CA ILE A 76 -17.24 4.26 -11.13
C ILE A 76 -18.11 4.85 -10.01
N VAL A 77 -18.12 6.17 -9.91
CA VAL A 77 -19.01 6.88 -8.99
C VAL A 77 -20.45 6.55 -9.34
N ASP A 78 -21.20 6.00 -8.41
CA ASP A 78 -22.60 5.61 -8.57
C ASP A 78 -23.53 6.68 -7.98
N GLU A 79 -23.23 7.16 -6.78
CA GLU A 79 -24.00 8.21 -6.09
C GLU A 79 -23.03 9.17 -5.38
N ILE A 80 -23.44 10.42 -5.21
CA ILE A 80 -22.70 11.43 -4.40
C ILE A 80 -23.63 12.12 -3.41
N GLY A 81 -23.10 12.51 -2.28
CA GLY A 81 -23.78 13.40 -1.34
C GLY A 81 -23.77 14.86 -1.84
N PRO A 82 -24.70 15.70 -1.33
CA PRO A 82 -24.91 17.05 -1.85
C PRO A 82 -23.75 18.03 -1.58
N ALA A 83 -22.79 17.68 -0.73
CA ALA A 83 -21.59 18.49 -0.47
C ALA A 83 -20.36 18.03 -1.27
N CYS A 84 -20.44 16.93 -2.01
CA CYS A 84 -19.41 16.51 -2.94
C CYS A 84 -19.45 17.42 -4.18
N THR A 85 -18.30 18.01 -4.54
CA THR A 85 -18.21 19.01 -5.60
C THR A 85 -17.23 18.64 -6.72
N ALA A 86 -16.27 17.77 -6.43
CA ALA A 86 -15.22 17.37 -7.36
C ALA A 86 -15.63 16.21 -8.28
N PHE A 87 -16.67 15.46 -7.92
CA PHE A 87 -17.09 14.25 -8.62
C PHE A 87 -18.58 14.26 -8.95
N ARG A 88 -18.97 13.42 -9.91
CA ARG A 88 -20.36 13.18 -10.32
C ARG A 88 -20.58 11.70 -10.67
N PRO A 89 -21.80 11.19 -10.62
CA PRO A 89 -22.12 9.84 -11.09
C PRO A 89 -21.62 9.59 -12.52
N GLY A 90 -20.96 8.44 -12.72
CA GLY A 90 -20.33 8.05 -14.00
C GLY A 90 -18.82 8.34 -14.06
N ASP A 91 -18.26 9.16 -13.18
CA ASP A 91 -16.82 9.41 -13.15
C ASP A 91 -16.04 8.13 -12.76
N ARG A 92 -14.96 7.86 -13.49
CA ARG A 92 -14.01 6.77 -13.17
C ARG A 92 -12.99 7.27 -12.15
N VAL A 93 -12.87 6.55 -11.04
CA VAL A 93 -12.08 7.02 -9.90
C VAL A 93 -11.16 5.95 -9.33
N LEU A 94 -10.01 6.40 -8.84
CA LEU A 94 -9.13 5.69 -7.91
C LEU A 94 -9.57 6.02 -6.49
N ILE A 95 -9.66 5.01 -5.64
CA ILE A 95 -9.95 5.15 -4.22
C ILE A 95 -8.63 5.18 -3.46
N SER A 96 -8.38 6.24 -2.71
CA SER A 96 -7.27 6.30 -1.76
C SER A 96 -7.49 5.33 -0.60
N CYS A 97 -6.46 4.60 -0.16
CA CYS A 97 -6.52 3.79 1.06
C CYS A 97 -6.71 4.66 2.33
N ILE A 98 -6.49 5.96 2.22
CA ILE A 98 -6.65 6.94 3.29
C ILE A 98 -7.83 7.86 2.97
N SER A 99 -8.78 7.96 3.90
CA SER A 99 -9.86 8.93 3.83
C SER A 99 -9.49 10.18 4.63
N ALA A 100 -9.67 11.38 4.06
CA ALA A 100 -9.20 12.59 4.71
C ALA A 100 -10.20 13.74 4.61
N CYS A 101 -10.51 14.43 5.73
CA CYS A 101 -11.45 15.54 5.72
C CYS A 101 -10.91 16.84 5.10
N GLY A 102 -9.60 16.91 4.78
CA GLY A 102 -8.93 18.06 4.16
C GLY A 102 -8.77 19.31 5.04
N LYS A 103 -9.39 19.38 6.21
CA LYS A 103 -9.52 20.64 7.01
C LYS A 103 -8.99 20.57 8.44
N CYS A 104 -8.80 19.39 9.04
CA CYS A 104 -8.25 19.29 10.40
C CYS A 104 -6.74 19.63 10.42
N GLU A 105 -6.18 19.79 11.62
CA GLU A 105 -4.78 20.17 11.81
C GLU A 105 -3.79 19.18 11.17
N TYR A 106 -4.11 17.90 11.12
CA TYR A 106 -3.28 16.89 10.45
C TYR A 106 -3.38 16.99 8.91
N CYS A 107 -4.59 17.13 8.38
CA CYS A 107 -4.78 17.31 6.94
C CYS A 107 -4.10 18.58 6.41
N ARG A 108 -4.12 19.68 7.17
CA ARG A 108 -3.41 20.94 6.81
C ARG A 108 -1.89 20.80 6.78
N ARG A 109 -1.35 19.72 7.33
CA ARG A 109 0.08 19.36 7.30
C ARG A 109 0.35 18.20 6.33
N ALA A 110 -0.61 17.84 5.47
CA ALA A 110 -0.57 16.68 4.59
C ALA A 110 -0.33 15.34 5.33
N MET A 111 -0.74 15.23 6.58
CA MET A 111 -0.72 14.01 7.39
C MET A 111 -2.12 13.39 7.37
N TYR A 112 -2.56 12.95 6.20
CA TYR A 112 -3.93 12.48 5.97
C TYR A 112 -4.24 11.18 6.69
N SER A 113 -3.26 10.31 6.87
CA SER A 113 -3.37 9.07 7.66
C SER A 113 -3.78 9.30 9.11
N HIS A 114 -3.49 10.49 9.65
CA HIS A 114 -3.84 10.92 11.00
C HIS A 114 -5.05 11.86 11.03
N CYS A 115 -5.84 11.90 9.95
CA CYS A 115 -7.06 12.69 9.90
C CYS A 115 -7.98 12.35 11.07
N ARG A 116 -8.47 13.37 11.82
CA ARG A 116 -9.37 13.16 12.98
C ARG A 116 -10.71 12.53 12.61
N ASN A 117 -11.14 12.68 11.36
CA ASN A 117 -12.43 12.20 10.86
C ASN A 117 -12.28 11.10 9.79
N GLY A 118 -11.07 10.53 9.66
CA GLY A 118 -10.74 9.56 8.62
C GLY A 118 -9.47 8.81 8.97
N GLY A 119 -8.48 8.84 8.06
CA GLY A 119 -7.27 8.04 8.13
C GLY A 119 -7.47 6.70 7.42
N TRP A 120 -6.77 5.66 7.85
CA TRP A 120 -7.02 4.31 7.38
C TRP A 120 -8.26 3.71 8.04
N ILE A 121 -9.41 3.96 7.45
CA ILE A 121 -10.72 3.48 7.95
C ILE A 121 -11.36 2.42 7.06
N LEU A 122 -11.12 2.45 5.73
CA LEU A 122 -11.66 1.46 4.77
C LEU A 122 -11.12 0.07 5.07
N GLY A 123 -12.01 -0.93 5.10
CA GLY A 123 -11.68 -2.32 5.41
C GLY A 123 -11.18 -2.53 6.85
N ASN A 124 -11.24 -1.50 7.70
CA ASN A 124 -10.84 -1.51 9.10
C ASN A 124 -12.03 -1.14 10.00
N THR A 125 -12.32 0.14 10.16
CA THR A 125 -13.42 0.62 11.03
C THR A 125 -14.72 0.84 10.27
N ILE A 126 -14.67 0.97 8.96
CA ILE A 126 -15.82 0.97 8.04
C ILE A 126 -15.63 -0.06 6.94
N ASP A 127 -16.69 -0.41 6.23
CA ASP A 127 -16.66 -1.36 5.14
C ASP A 127 -15.73 -0.92 4.00
N GLY A 128 -15.04 -1.88 3.41
CA GLY A 128 -13.98 -1.67 2.44
C GLY A 128 -14.35 -2.03 1.00
N THR A 129 -13.30 -2.15 0.17
CA THR A 129 -13.41 -2.22 -1.30
C THR A 129 -13.58 -3.63 -1.86
N GLN A 130 -13.48 -4.68 -1.05
CA GLN A 130 -13.65 -6.07 -1.52
C GLN A 130 -15.13 -6.44 -1.58
N ALA A 131 -15.89 -5.66 -2.37
CA ALA A 131 -17.32 -5.77 -2.60
C ALA A 131 -17.67 -5.13 -3.96
N GLU A 132 -18.92 -5.28 -4.41
CA GLU A 132 -19.40 -4.63 -5.64
C GLU A 132 -19.58 -3.10 -5.48
N TYR A 133 -19.86 -2.62 -4.27
CA TYR A 133 -20.01 -1.20 -3.96
C TYR A 133 -19.36 -0.86 -2.62
N VAL A 134 -18.85 0.35 -2.51
CA VAL A 134 -18.26 0.89 -1.27
C VAL A 134 -18.69 2.34 -1.05
N ARG A 135 -18.89 2.72 0.22
CA ARG A 135 -19.08 4.12 0.63
C ARG A 135 -17.72 4.75 0.93
N ILE A 136 -17.44 5.87 0.29
CA ILE A 136 -16.20 6.63 0.47
C ILE A 136 -16.52 7.93 1.18
N PRO A 137 -16.10 8.09 2.46
CA PRO A 137 -16.18 9.36 3.17
C PRO A 137 -15.25 10.41 2.60
N HIS A 138 -15.64 11.70 2.73
CA HIS A 138 -14.81 12.82 2.26
C HIS A 138 -14.38 12.65 0.79
N ALA A 139 -15.34 12.38 -0.09
CA ALA A 139 -15.10 11.96 -1.47
C ALA A 139 -14.15 12.92 -2.22
N ASP A 140 -14.29 14.23 -2.06
CA ASP A 140 -13.48 15.25 -2.76
C ASP A 140 -11.97 15.18 -2.42
N THR A 141 -11.61 14.54 -1.30
CA THR A 141 -10.21 14.38 -0.84
C THR A 141 -9.75 12.93 -0.77
N SER A 142 -10.66 11.96 -0.97
CA SER A 142 -10.39 10.53 -0.87
C SER A 142 -10.46 9.80 -2.21
N LEU A 143 -10.87 10.49 -3.27
CA LEU A 143 -10.96 9.98 -4.64
C LEU A 143 -10.04 10.78 -5.58
N TYR A 144 -9.63 10.14 -6.67
CA TYR A 144 -8.86 10.76 -7.76
C TYR A 144 -9.47 10.35 -9.09
N HIS A 145 -9.62 11.30 -10.03
CA HIS A 145 -10.02 10.95 -11.40
C HIS A 145 -8.99 10.08 -12.08
N LEU A 146 -9.44 9.00 -12.73
CA LEU A 146 -8.56 8.17 -13.55
C LEU A 146 -8.24 8.85 -14.86
N PRO A 147 -6.97 8.86 -15.30
CA PRO A 147 -6.60 9.36 -16.62
C PRO A 147 -7.17 8.45 -17.71
N GLU A 148 -7.57 9.06 -18.84
CA GLU A 148 -8.06 8.30 -20.00
C GLU A 148 -6.91 7.55 -20.70
N GLY A 149 -7.23 6.38 -21.28
CA GLY A 149 -6.29 5.61 -22.10
C GLY A 149 -5.14 4.94 -21.34
N VAL A 150 -5.21 4.90 -20.01
CA VAL A 150 -4.23 4.22 -19.16
C VAL A 150 -4.82 2.90 -18.64
N ASP A 151 -3.99 1.87 -18.57
CA ASP A 151 -4.39 0.57 -18.03
C ASP A 151 -4.80 0.68 -16.56
N GLU A 152 -6.03 0.28 -16.25
CA GLU A 152 -6.57 0.29 -14.89
C GLU A 152 -5.80 -0.64 -13.95
N ASP A 153 -5.23 -1.73 -14.45
CA ASP A 153 -4.41 -2.63 -13.64
C ASP A 153 -3.19 -1.89 -13.07
N ALA A 154 -2.54 -1.05 -13.89
CA ALA A 154 -1.46 -0.19 -13.41
C ALA A 154 -1.96 0.86 -12.40
N LEU A 155 -3.15 1.42 -12.64
CA LEU A 155 -3.70 2.50 -11.83
C LEU A 155 -4.14 2.05 -10.43
N VAL A 156 -4.68 0.82 -10.27
CA VAL A 156 -5.11 0.35 -8.94
C VAL A 156 -3.95 0.25 -7.94
N MET A 157 -2.70 0.09 -8.42
CA MET A 157 -1.50 0.09 -7.57
C MET A 157 -1.25 1.45 -6.88
N LEU A 158 -1.90 2.51 -7.35
CA LEU A 158 -1.81 3.86 -6.80
C LEU A 158 -2.78 4.12 -5.63
N SER A 159 -3.64 3.15 -5.32
CA SER A 159 -4.50 3.22 -4.12
C SER A 159 -3.69 3.21 -2.83
N ASP A 160 -2.62 2.40 -2.76
CA ASP A 160 -1.82 2.17 -1.56
C ASP A 160 -0.34 1.95 -1.86
N ILE A 161 0.03 0.84 -2.53
CA ILE A 161 1.42 0.34 -2.48
C ILE A 161 2.43 1.30 -3.12
N LEU A 162 2.08 1.99 -4.20
CA LEU A 162 3.00 2.97 -4.81
C LEU A 162 3.16 4.23 -3.96
N PRO A 163 2.07 4.88 -3.47
CA PRO A 163 2.21 5.95 -2.48
C PRO A 163 2.97 5.50 -1.23
N THR A 164 2.72 4.30 -0.72
CA THR A 164 3.41 3.76 0.46
C THR A 164 4.91 3.60 0.19
N GLY A 165 5.30 2.97 -0.91
CA GLY A 165 6.71 2.84 -1.28
C GLY A 165 7.39 4.19 -1.48
N PHE A 166 6.70 5.14 -2.13
CA PHE A 166 7.23 6.46 -2.39
C PHE A 166 7.32 7.34 -1.14
N GLU A 167 6.22 7.48 -0.40
CA GLU A 167 6.17 8.37 0.77
C GLU A 167 6.95 7.82 1.95
N CYS A 168 6.77 6.52 2.27
CA CYS A 168 7.36 5.92 3.45
C CYS A 168 8.78 5.39 3.20
N GLY A 169 9.05 4.86 2.01
CA GLY A 169 10.36 4.36 1.63
C GLY A 169 11.28 5.45 1.09
N VAL A 170 10.86 6.12 0.01
CA VAL A 170 11.74 7.06 -0.73
C VAL A 170 11.84 8.40 -0.02
N LEU A 171 10.72 9.13 0.14
CA LEU A 171 10.75 10.48 0.70
C LEU A 171 11.14 10.47 2.18
N ASN A 172 10.59 9.55 2.95
CA ASN A 172 10.91 9.41 4.37
C ASN A 172 12.32 8.85 4.60
N GLY A 173 12.84 8.08 3.63
CA GLY A 173 14.22 7.61 3.57
C GLY A 173 15.21 8.65 3.09
N LYS A 174 14.75 9.85 2.68
CA LYS A 174 15.59 10.93 2.13
C LYS A 174 16.37 10.52 0.87
N ILE A 175 15.78 9.68 0.04
CA ILE A 175 16.33 9.31 -1.27
C ILE A 175 16.00 10.47 -2.23
N GLU A 176 16.78 11.53 -2.17
CA GLU A 176 16.54 12.77 -2.93
C GLU A 176 17.78 13.28 -3.66
N ASN A 177 18.94 12.67 -3.39
CA ASN A 177 20.20 13.07 -4.02
C ASN A 177 20.56 12.09 -5.14
N PRO A 178 20.76 12.55 -6.37
CA PRO A 178 21.31 11.71 -7.44
C PRO A 178 22.65 11.10 -7.02
N GLY A 179 22.84 9.82 -7.35
CA GLY A 179 24.07 9.10 -7.00
C GLY A 179 24.10 8.49 -5.60
N CYS A 180 23.08 8.68 -4.76
CA CYS A 180 23.00 8.00 -3.45
C CYS A 180 22.94 6.47 -3.61
N THR A 181 23.33 5.78 -2.55
CA THR A 181 23.25 4.31 -2.45
C THR A 181 22.07 3.91 -1.58
N VAL A 182 21.28 2.96 -2.04
CA VAL A 182 20.04 2.52 -1.38
C VAL A 182 20.06 1.01 -1.22
N ALA A 183 19.75 0.52 -0.03
CA ALA A 183 19.40 -0.88 0.20
C ALA A 183 17.90 -0.98 0.58
N ILE A 184 17.21 -1.97 0.04
CA ILE A 184 15.81 -2.27 0.36
C ILE A 184 15.75 -3.70 0.86
N VAL A 185 15.40 -3.86 2.15
CA VAL A 185 15.24 -5.14 2.80
C VAL A 185 13.78 -5.57 2.68
N GLY A 186 13.56 -6.63 1.89
CA GLY A 186 12.25 -7.13 1.49
C GLY A 186 11.88 -6.75 0.06
N ALA A 187 11.85 -7.74 -0.85
CA ALA A 187 11.41 -7.59 -2.23
C ALA A 187 9.91 -7.96 -2.42
N GLY A 188 9.10 -7.72 -1.40
CA GLY A 188 7.64 -7.77 -1.49
C GLY A 188 7.07 -6.58 -2.26
N PRO A 189 5.72 -6.48 -2.42
CA PRO A 189 5.09 -5.40 -3.18
C PRO A 189 5.53 -3.99 -2.77
N ILE A 190 5.70 -3.73 -1.47
CA ILE A 190 6.13 -2.43 -0.95
C ILE A 190 7.60 -2.16 -1.27
N GLY A 191 8.49 -3.13 -1.08
CA GLY A 191 9.91 -2.99 -1.44
C GLY A 191 10.09 -2.76 -2.94
N LEU A 192 9.34 -3.46 -3.78
CA LEU A 192 9.35 -3.27 -5.24
C LEU A 192 8.75 -1.91 -5.64
N ALA A 193 7.70 -1.43 -4.96
CA ALA A 193 7.16 -0.08 -5.16
C ALA A 193 8.18 1.00 -4.76
N THR A 194 8.93 0.78 -3.68
CA THR A 194 10.04 1.65 -3.27
C THR A 194 11.14 1.67 -4.33
N LEU A 195 11.56 0.49 -4.85
CA LEU A 195 12.53 0.39 -5.94
C LEU A 195 12.09 1.19 -7.17
N LEU A 196 10.85 0.99 -7.63
CA LEU A 196 10.31 1.67 -8.81
C LEU A 196 10.31 3.19 -8.63
N THR A 197 9.94 3.68 -7.46
CA THR A 197 9.80 5.12 -7.19
C THR A 197 11.13 5.77 -6.78
N ALA A 198 12.09 5.03 -6.21
CA ALA A 198 13.45 5.52 -5.95
C ALA A 198 14.17 5.94 -7.25
N LYS A 199 13.87 5.29 -8.36
CA LYS A 199 14.46 5.61 -9.67
C LYS A 199 14.17 7.04 -10.15
N PHE A 200 13.16 7.72 -9.61
CA PHE A 200 12.91 9.14 -9.91
C PHE A 200 14.11 10.04 -9.50
N PHE A 201 14.90 9.61 -8.53
CA PHE A 201 16.03 10.36 -8.00
C PHE A 201 17.40 9.87 -8.49
N SER A 202 17.43 8.90 -9.41
CA SER A 202 18.65 8.38 -10.05
C SER A 202 19.73 7.96 -9.03
N PRO A 203 19.45 7.07 -8.06
CA PRO A 203 20.47 6.53 -7.18
C PRO A 203 21.53 5.79 -8.00
N SER A 204 22.80 5.83 -7.55
CA SER A 204 23.91 5.13 -8.21
C SER A 204 23.80 3.61 -8.02
N GLN A 205 23.18 3.20 -6.92
CA GLN A 205 23.01 1.80 -6.56
C GLN A 205 21.71 1.57 -5.82
N ILE A 206 20.97 0.52 -6.22
CA ILE A 206 19.80 0.02 -5.50
C ILE A 206 20.01 -1.47 -5.26
N ILE A 207 20.25 -1.83 -4.01
CA ILE A 207 20.50 -3.20 -3.56
C ILE A 207 19.21 -3.77 -2.99
N MET A 208 18.65 -4.82 -3.62
CA MET A 208 17.47 -5.52 -3.09
C MET A 208 17.89 -6.77 -2.32
N ILE A 209 17.37 -6.94 -1.10
CA ILE A 209 17.70 -8.04 -0.21
C ILE A 209 16.40 -8.80 0.14
N ASP A 210 16.35 -10.10 -0.15
CA ASP A 210 15.20 -10.95 0.19
C ASP A 210 15.65 -12.41 0.40
N LEU A 211 14.75 -13.23 0.88
CA LEU A 211 14.90 -14.69 0.99
C LEU A 211 14.37 -15.42 -0.24
N ASP A 212 13.60 -14.78 -1.11
CA ASP A 212 12.91 -15.38 -2.25
C ASP A 212 13.55 -14.96 -3.58
N GLU A 213 14.23 -15.91 -4.23
CA GLU A 213 14.87 -15.69 -5.54
C GLU A 213 13.88 -15.22 -6.62
N ASN A 214 12.61 -15.66 -6.59
CA ASN A 214 11.63 -15.19 -7.57
C ASN A 214 11.34 -13.70 -7.42
N ARG A 215 11.29 -13.20 -6.17
CA ARG A 215 11.11 -11.77 -5.87
C ARG A 215 12.34 -10.97 -6.27
N LEU A 216 13.53 -11.52 -6.04
CA LEU A 216 14.79 -10.90 -6.48
C LEU A 216 14.89 -10.83 -8.01
N GLU A 217 14.38 -11.83 -8.73
CA GLU A 217 14.32 -11.80 -10.19
C GLU A 217 13.40 -10.66 -10.68
N VAL A 218 12.24 -10.47 -10.05
CA VAL A 218 11.36 -9.32 -10.34
C VAL A 218 12.06 -8.01 -10.03
N ALA A 219 12.82 -7.95 -8.93
CA ALA A 219 13.58 -6.75 -8.58
C ALA A 219 14.64 -6.41 -9.64
N ARG A 220 15.35 -7.40 -10.20
CA ARG A 220 16.29 -7.20 -11.34
C ARG A 220 15.55 -6.64 -12.55
N HIS A 221 14.39 -7.20 -12.87
CA HIS A 221 13.57 -6.72 -13.99
C HIS A 221 13.14 -5.26 -13.79
N PHE A 222 12.83 -4.86 -12.55
CA PHE A 222 12.48 -3.47 -12.21
C PHE A 222 13.68 -2.52 -12.12
N GLY A 223 14.91 -3.05 -12.24
CA GLY A 223 16.13 -2.26 -12.33
C GLY A 223 16.89 -2.12 -11.01
N ALA A 224 16.79 -3.09 -10.10
CA ALA A 224 17.76 -3.23 -9.02
C ALA A 224 19.16 -3.42 -9.62
N THR A 225 20.14 -2.69 -9.12
CA THR A 225 21.53 -2.83 -9.58
C THR A 225 22.16 -4.11 -9.06
N ASP A 226 21.80 -4.48 -7.84
CA ASP A 226 22.28 -5.67 -7.14
C ASP A 226 21.14 -6.37 -6.41
N THR A 227 21.25 -7.68 -6.26
CA THR A 227 20.30 -8.47 -5.47
C THR A 227 21.05 -9.44 -4.56
N ILE A 228 20.57 -9.62 -3.33
CA ILE A 228 21.19 -10.50 -2.34
C ILE A 228 20.13 -11.48 -1.81
N ASP A 229 20.35 -12.78 -2.04
CA ASP A 229 19.58 -13.85 -1.39
C ASP A 229 20.21 -14.17 -0.03
N SER A 230 19.60 -13.69 1.04
CA SER A 230 20.10 -13.87 2.42
C SER A 230 20.13 -15.32 2.90
N ARG A 231 19.57 -16.27 2.13
CA ARG A 231 19.74 -17.72 2.41
C ARG A 231 21.02 -18.29 1.84
N LYS A 232 21.65 -17.59 0.87
CA LYS A 232 22.82 -18.08 0.15
C LYS A 232 24.10 -17.39 0.57
N GLU A 233 24.01 -16.15 1.01
CA GLU A 233 25.17 -15.35 1.40
C GLU A 233 24.83 -14.42 2.59
N ASP A 234 25.86 -13.97 3.31
CA ASP A 234 25.74 -12.98 4.35
C ASP A 234 25.43 -11.59 3.74
N PRO A 235 24.22 -11.05 3.97
CA PRO A 235 23.82 -9.78 3.39
C PRO A 235 24.66 -8.59 3.89
N VAL A 236 25.14 -8.61 5.14
CA VAL A 236 25.99 -7.54 5.69
C VAL A 236 27.34 -7.52 4.96
N ALA A 237 28.01 -8.67 4.91
CA ALA A 237 29.30 -8.79 4.22
C ALA A 237 29.17 -8.39 2.73
N ARG A 238 28.09 -8.78 2.08
CA ARG A 238 27.87 -8.45 0.68
C ARG A 238 27.62 -6.97 0.45
N VAL A 239 26.76 -6.31 1.26
CA VAL A 239 26.53 -4.87 1.17
C VAL A 239 27.83 -4.10 1.43
N MET A 240 28.58 -4.48 2.46
CA MET A 240 29.88 -3.85 2.74
C MET A 240 30.86 -4.01 1.58
N ALA A 241 30.92 -5.17 0.95
CA ALA A 241 31.77 -5.36 -0.24
C ALA A 241 31.34 -4.47 -1.42
N LEU A 242 30.03 -4.29 -1.64
CA LEU A 242 29.47 -3.47 -2.71
C LEU A 242 29.69 -1.96 -2.47
N THR A 243 29.81 -1.53 -1.23
CA THR A 243 29.91 -0.13 -0.81
C THR A 243 31.30 0.27 -0.31
N GLY A 244 32.32 -0.57 -0.55
CA GLY A 244 33.69 -0.31 -0.10
C GLY A 244 33.87 -0.26 1.43
N GLY A 245 33.01 -0.95 2.19
CA GLY A 245 33.06 -1.02 3.64
C GLY A 245 32.33 0.11 4.37
N VAL A 246 31.65 0.99 3.63
CA VAL A 246 30.98 2.18 4.21
C VAL A 246 29.53 1.92 4.63
N GLY A 247 28.82 1.05 3.90
CA GLY A 247 27.38 0.89 4.02
C GLY A 247 26.62 1.77 3.00
N VAL A 248 25.30 1.87 3.14
CA VAL A 248 24.44 2.61 2.21
C VAL A 248 23.88 3.90 2.83
N ASP A 249 23.64 4.93 2.02
CA ASP A 249 23.07 6.21 2.46
C ASP A 249 21.64 6.04 3.00
N THR A 250 20.88 5.16 2.41
CA THR A 250 19.52 4.85 2.86
C THR A 250 19.26 3.35 2.90
N VAL A 251 18.70 2.89 4.00
CA VAL A 251 18.15 1.53 4.12
C VAL A 251 16.64 1.62 4.33
N VAL A 252 15.89 0.90 3.49
CA VAL A 252 14.44 0.78 3.63
C VAL A 252 14.10 -0.60 4.19
N GLU A 253 13.48 -0.62 5.35
CA GLU A 253 12.94 -1.83 5.98
C GLU A 253 11.50 -2.05 5.48
N ALA A 254 11.25 -3.11 4.71
CA ALA A 254 9.96 -3.41 4.08
C ALA A 254 9.43 -4.83 4.37
N VAL A 255 9.80 -5.41 5.51
CA VAL A 255 9.40 -6.77 5.95
C VAL A 255 8.58 -6.74 7.24
N GLY A 256 9.03 -5.99 8.26
CA GLY A 256 8.35 -5.86 9.55
C GLY A 256 8.71 -6.94 10.57
N VAL A 257 9.95 -7.42 10.58
CA VAL A 257 10.44 -8.39 11.58
C VAL A 257 11.74 -7.91 12.24
N PRO A 258 12.07 -8.37 13.47
CA PRO A 258 13.29 -7.94 14.16
C PRO A 258 14.57 -8.13 13.33
N ALA A 259 14.75 -9.30 12.72
CA ALA A 259 15.96 -9.61 11.96
C ALA A 259 16.17 -8.68 10.73
N SER A 260 15.10 -8.22 10.05
CA SER A 260 15.25 -7.27 8.95
C SER A 260 15.62 -5.88 9.43
N PHE A 261 15.15 -5.45 10.61
CA PHE A 261 15.53 -4.19 11.19
C PHE A 261 16.99 -4.20 11.69
N GLU A 262 17.41 -5.28 12.36
CA GLU A 262 18.80 -5.49 12.78
C GLU A 262 19.76 -5.47 11.57
N LEU A 263 19.35 -6.07 10.46
CA LEU A 263 20.10 -5.98 9.20
C LEU A 263 20.22 -4.53 8.74
N CYS A 264 19.13 -3.74 8.79
CA CYS A 264 19.18 -2.33 8.43
C CYS A 264 20.17 -1.55 9.30
N GLU A 265 20.21 -1.79 10.60
CA GLU A 265 21.18 -1.17 11.49
C GLU A 265 22.65 -1.54 11.16
N ALA A 266 22.87 -2.75 10.65
CA ALA A 266 24.21 -3.23 10.35
C ALA A 266 24.77 -2.71 9.02
N ILE A 267 23.90 -2.27 8.09
CA ILE A 267 24.32 -1.88 6.73
C ILE A 267 24.14 -0.38 6.42
N VAL A 268 23.54 0.39 7.32
CA VAL A 268 23.42 1.84 7.14
C VAL A 268 24.78 2.52 7.33
N ALA A 269 25.13 3.45 6.44
CA ALA A 269 26.35 4.23 6.55
C ALA A 269 26.24 5.31 7.66
N PRO A 270 27.34 5.78 8.22
CA PRO A 270 27.34 6.98 9.07
C PRO A 270 26.69 8.17 8.34
N GLY A 271 25.77 8.87 9.02
CA GLY A 271 24.97 9.95 8.44
C GLY A 271 23.75 9.49 7.64
N GLY A 272 23.58 8.19 7.45
CA GLY A 272 22.50 7.60 6.66
C GLY A 272 21.14 7.57 7.36
N THR A 273 20.14 7.06 6.64
CA THR A 273 18.76 6.98 7.13
C THR A 273 18.25 5.54 7.06
N ILE A 274 17.59 5.07 8.12
CA ILE A 274 16.78 3.85 8.14
C ILE A 274 15.30 4.28 8.02
N ALA A 275 14.66 3.96 6.91
CA ALA A 275 13.22 4.18 6.70
C ALA A 275 12.46 2.90 7.00
N ASN A 276 11.74 2.87 8.12
CA ASN A 276 10.91 1.73 8.48
C ASN A 276 9.51 1.85 7.82
N VAL A 277 9.21 0.94 6.92
CA VAL A 277 7.92 0.84 6.23
C VAL A 277 7.18 -0.43 6.65
N GLY A 278 7.90 -1.48 7.01
CA GLY A 278 7.34 -2.74 7.44
C GLY A 278 6.48 -2.61 8.71
N VAL A 279 5.39 -3.39 8.77
CA VAL A 279 4.49 -3.44 9.94
C VAL A 279 5.02 -4.46 10.94
N HIS A 280 5.55 -3.99 12.05
CA HIS A 280 6.11 -4.86 13.10
C HIS A 280 5.03 -5.37 14.05
N GLY A 281 4.83 -6.69 14.09
CA GLY A 281 3.97 -7.36 15.06
C GLY A 281 4.70 -7.81 16.34
N ARG A 282 6.02 -7.60 16.43
CA ARG A 282 6.88 -7.96 17.57
C ARG A 282 7.79 -6.80 17.92
N LYS A 283 8.24 -6.79 19.18
CA LYS A 283 9.24 -5.83 19.64
C LYS A 283 10.53 -5.97 18.84
N VAL A 284 11.11 -4.83 18.46
CA VAL A 284 12.41 -4.71 17.83
C VAL A 284 13.36 -4.07 18.82
N ASP A 285 14.57 -4.59 18.93
CA ASP A 285 15.62 -3.97 19.73
C ASP A 285 16.35 -2.91 18.88
N LEU A 286 16.64 -1.78 19.49
CA LEU A 286 17.40 -0.69 18.89
C LEU A 286 18.78 -0.66 19.57
N HIS A 287 19.82 -0.94 18.79
CA HIS A 287 21.21 -1.07 19.29
C HIS A 287 21.91 0.29 19.38
N LEU A 288 21.41 1.17 20.27
CA LEU A 288 21.98 2.49 20.46
C LEU A 288 23.43 2.48 20.91
N GLU A 289 23.88 1.43 21.61
CA GLU A 289 25.27 1.24 21.99
C GLU A 289 26.24 1.17 20.80
N ARG A 290 25.73 0.87 19.58
CA ARG A 290 26.48 0.86 18.32
C ARG A 290 26.21 2.10 17.45
N LEU A 291 25.01 2.67 17.54
CA LEU A 291 24.50 3.66 16.60
C LEU A 291 24.67 5.10 17.08
N TRP A 292 24.86 5.34 18.38
CA TRP A 292 24.86 6.68 18.98
C TRP A 292 25.87 7.67 18.36
N SER A 293 26.98 7.18 17.81
CA SER A 293 28.04 8.01 17.22
C SER A 293 27.99 8.08 15.70
N GLN A 294 27.01 7.43 15.05
CA GLN A 294 26.95 7.33 13.59
C GLN A 294 26.11 8.41 12.92
N ASN A 295 25.49 9.31 13.68
CA ASN A 295 24.65 10.41 13.15
C ASN A 295 23.50 9.95 12.24
N ILE A 296 22.99 8.72 12.41
CA ILE A 296 21.92 8.19 11.60
C ILE A 296 20.56 8.79 11.96
N ALA A 297 19.64 8.75 11.00
CA ALA A 297 18.22 8.98 11.24
C ALA A 297 17.44 7.67 11.15
N ILE A 298 16.48 7.47 12.06
CA ILE A 298 15.49 6.38 11.97
C ILE A 298 14.12 7.03 11.82
N THR A 299 13.41 6.67 10.77
CA THR A 299 12.11 7.26 10.43
C THR A 299 11.04 6.21 10.35
N THR A 300 9.83 6.57 10.78
CA THR A 300 8.62 5.76 10.62
C THR A 300 7.53 6.61 9.98
N ARG A 301 6.70 6.02 9.13
CA ARG A 301 5.58 6.72 8.52
C ARG A 301 4.46 5.76 8.13
N LEU A 302 3.21 6.15 8.38
CA LEU A 302 2.06 5.59 7.68
C LEU A 302 1.82 6.43 6.41
N VAL A 303 1.47 5.80 5.32
CA VAL A 303 1.18 6.49 4.04
C VAL A 303 0.06 7.52 4.23
N ASP A 304 0.23 8.67 3.61
CA ASP A 304 -0.76 9.75 3.59
C ASP A 304 -1.51 9.84 2.26
N THR A 305 -1.00 9.19 1.20
CA THR A 305 -1.48 9.26 -0.19
C THR A 305 -1.45 10.68 -0.78
N ALA A 306 -0.70 11.57 -0.16
CA ALA A 306 -0.53 12.95 -0.62
C ALA A 306 0.16 13.03 -2.00
N THR A 307 0.90 11.99 -2.37
CA THR A 307 1.66 11.90 -3.63
C THR A 307 0.90 11.21 -4.76
N THR A 308 -0.30 10.67 -4.51
CA THR A 308 -1.07 9.92 -5.52
C THR A 308 -1.27 10.70 -6.81
N GLY A 309 -1.56 12.01 -6.74
CA GLY A 309 -1.72 12.85 -7.93
C GLY A 309 -0.43 12.98 -8.78
N ILE A 310 0.75 12.98 -8.15
CA ILE A 310 2.05 12.99 -8.84
C ILE A 310 2.29 11.63 -9.51
N LEU A 311 2.02 10.55 -8.79
CA LEU A 311 2.21 9.18 -9.29
C LEU A 311 1.25 8.87 -10.44
N LEU A 312 -0.01 9.35 -10.40
CA LEU A 312 -0.94 9.26 -11.53
C LEU A 312 -0.36 9.89 -12.81
N LYS A 313 0.27 11.07 -12.70
CA LYS A 313 0.94 11.72 -13.83
C LYS A 313 2.14 10.91 -14.33
N ALA A 314 2.91 10.29 -13.42
CA ALA A 314 4.05 9.46 -13.77
C ALA A 314 3.63 8.19 -14.54
N VAL A 315 2.53 7.55 -14.13
CA VAL A 315 1.96 6.38 -14.85
C VAL A 315 1.37 6.82 -16.20
N ALA A 316 0.58 7.90 -16.25
CA ALA A 316 -0.01 8.41 -17.47
C ALA A 316 1.05 8.81 -18.52
N SER A 317 2.19 9.34 -18.09
CA SER A 317 3.34 9.68 -18.94
C SER A 317 4.27 8.52 -19.25
N LYS A 318 3.94 7.29 -18.79
CA LYS A 318 4.76 6.08 -18.97
C LYS A 318 6.17 6.17 -18.35
N LYS A 319 6.34 7.01 -17.34
CA LYS A 319 7.59 7.11 -16.56
C LYS A 319 7.62 6.13 -15.39
N LEU A 320 6.46 5.58 -15.03
CA LEU A 320 6.27 4.57 -14.02
C LEU A 320 5.30 3.52 -14.57
N ASP A 321 5.71 2.26 -14.58
CA ASP A 321 4.85 1.12 -14.94
C ASP A 321 4.84 0.09 -13.81
N PRO A 322 3.78 0.05 -12.99
CA PRO A 322 3.64 -0.91 -11.92
C PRO A 322 2.86 -2.18 -12.32
N SER A 323 2.45 -2.33 -13.58
CA SER A 323 1.56 -3.42 -14.03
C SER A 323 2.13 -4.81 -13.75
N SER A 324 3.45 -4.96 -13.85
CA SER A 324 4.16 -6.23 -13.59
C SER A 324 4.17 -6.64 -12.10
N LEU A 325 3.71 -5.79 -11.18
CA LEU A 325 3.45 -6.19 -9.79
C LEU A 325 2.24 -7.14 -9.68
N ILE A 326 1.30 -7.09 -10.64
CA ILE A 326 0.11 -7.93 -10.64
C ILE A 326 0.45 -9.29 -11.24
N THR A 327 0.54 -10.29 -10.40
CA THR A 327 0.89 -11.66 -10.80
C THR A 327 -0.34 -12.56 -10.99
N HIS A 328 -1.44 -12.27 -10.30
CA HIS A 328 -2.64 -13.10 -10.33
C HIS A 328 -3.90 -12.24 -10.47
N ARG A 329 -4.91 -12.79 -11.17
CA ARG A 329 -6.19 -12.14 -11.42
C ARG A 329 -7.33 -13.10 -11.11
N PHE A 330 -8.31 -12.62 -10.36
CA PHE A 330 -9.52 -13.35 -10.00
C PHE A 330 -10.76 -12.47 -10.20
N THR A 331 -11.93 -13.07 -10.19
CA THR A 331 -13.20 -12.37 -10.04
C THR A 331 -13.60 -12.33 -8.56
N LEU A 332 -14.51 -11.43 -8.19
CA LEU A 332 -15.02 -11.34 -6.82
C LEU A 332 -15.63 -12.66 -6.34
N ASP A 333 -16.28 -13.41 -7.22
CA ASP A 333 -16.82 -14.75 -6.91
C ASP A 333 -15.76 -15.76 -6.49
N ARG A 334 -14.51 -15.53 -6.88
CA ARG A 334 -13.36 -16.37 -6.54
C ARG A 334 -12.40 -15.72 -5.55
N ILE A 335 -12.86 -14.74 -4.78
CA ILE A 335 -11.99 -13.99 -3.86
C ILE A 335 -11.39 -14.88 -2.76
N LEU A 336 -12.05 -15.95 -2.36
CA LEU A 336 -11.51 -16.91 -1.39
C LEU A 336 -10.27 -17.62 -1.95
N ASP A 337 -10.32 -18.07 -3.22
CA ASP A 337 -9.16 -18.64 -3.92
C ASP A 337 -8.03 -17.61 -4.07
N ALA A 338 -8.39 -16.34 -4.30
CA ALA A 338 -7.44 -15.25 -4.38
C ALA A 338 -6.67 -15.07 -3.05
N TYR A 339 -7.37 -15.14 -1.93
CA TYR A 339 -6.75 -15.09 -0.59
C TYR A 339 -5.87 -16.31 -0.32
N ASP A 340 -6.29 -17.50 -0.72
CA ASP A 340 -5.49 -18.72 -0.57
C ASP A 340 -4.21 -18.64 -1.42
N THR A 341 -4.31 -18.09 -2.62
CA THR A 341 -3.16 -17.84 -3.50
C THR A 341 -2.20 -16.82 -2.88
N PHE A 342 -2.71 -15.70 -2.39
CA PHE A 342 -1.90 -14.64 -1.78
C PHE A 342 -1.30 -15.08 -0.43
N GLY A 343 -2.05 -15.85 0.38
CA GLY A 343 -1.57 -16.39 1.65
C GLY A 343 -0.41 -17.38 1.53
N ARG A 344 -0.27 -18.03 0.36
CA ARG A 344 0.82 -18.96 0.03
C ARG A 344 1.80 -18.34 -0.99
N ALA A 345 2.08 -17.05 -0.86
CA ALA A 345 2.87 -16.29 -1.82
C ALA A 345 4.23 -16.91 -2.15
N ALA A 346 4.88 -17.55 -1.18
CA ALA A 346 6.15 -18.26 -1.39
C ALA A 346 6.05 -19.43 -2.39
N GLU A 347 4.90 -20.12 -2.43
CA GLU A 347 4.64 -21.25 -3.34
C GLU A 347 4.08 -20.75 -4.68
N THR A 348 3.11 -19.84 -4.60
CA THR A 348 2.36 -19.34 -5.76
C THR A 348 3.09 -18.24 -6.53
N LYS A 349 4.16 -17.68 -5.96
CA LYS A 349 4.90 -16.51 -6.47
C LYS A 349 4.02 -15.24 -6.56
N ALA A 350 2.99 -15.16 -5.74
CA ALA A 350 2.10 -14.01 -5.72
C ALA A 350 2.80 -12.77 -5.17
N LEU A 351 2.72 -11.66 -5.92
CA LEU A 351 3.10 -10.31 -5.46
C LEU A 351 1.85 -9.49 -5.17
N LYS A 352 1.10 -9.11 -6.20
CA LYS A 352 -0.23 -8.50 -6.05
C LYS A 352 -1.28 -9.37 -6.73
N VAL A 353 -2.40 -9.50 -6.06
CA VAL A 353 -3.56 -10.24 -6.54
C VAL A 353 -4.67 -9.24 -6.83
N LEU A 354 -5.06 -9.14 -8.10
CA LEU A 354 -6.15 -8.30 -8.57
C LEU A 354 -7.45 -9.08 -8.53
N VAL A 355 -8.51 -8.43 -8.09
CA VAL A 355 -9.87 -8.97 -8.07
C VAL A 355 -10.80 -8.04 -8.84
N ALA A 356 -11.40 -8.52 -9.93
CA ALA A 356 -12.43 -7.82 -10.67
C ALA A 356 -13.80 -8.04 -10.01
N ALA A 357 -14.56 -6.97 -9.75
CA ALA A 357 -15.85 -7.00 -9.11
C ALA A 357 -17.01 -6.94 -10.14
#